data_aa7d03f279cbe14c15ccd7d019bc6ada
#
_entry.id   aa7d03f279cbe14c15ccd7d019bc6ada
#
_cell.length_a   1.000
_cell.length_b   1.000
_cell.length_c   1.000
_cell.angle_alpha   90.00
_cell.angle_beta   90.00
_cell.angle_gamma   90.00
#
_symmetry.space_group_name_H-M   'P 1'
#
loop_
_entity.id
_entity.type
_entity.pdbx_description
1 polymer ?
#
loop_
_entity_poly.entity_id
_entity_poly.type
_entity_poly.pdbx_seq_one_letter_code
_entity_poly.pdbx_strand_id
1 'polypeptide(L)'
;MKILLFCPTYKLANGELAIRNETLESISKIKVPEGVDLEVEISTNNLKAITGIRNVDHENTLHQYRYARQRILDGNYDYLFIIEHDMIIPEDALVKMLATDSDVVYGLYMFRCFKPILNAARAVKSGWPDMSLSNFPDILKKAREQGWIEVSGYGFGCTLIRRKVLETFDMRRNETSGSPCPDMPFAADCLRHGFKQICRFDVICGHVKPNGDILIPFKRGENMNGSIKIYVMRNFVANIDGESVPYKEGTTAEMPVEYANDYRRCGFITYAEEPAVKIINKPQVKVIKTVKKVKESK
;
A
#
# COMPACT_ATOMS: atom_id res chain seq x y z
N MET A 1 -18.51 8.45 -10.01
CA MET A 1 -17.58 8.50 -8.86
C MET A 1 -16.22 8.89 -9.36
N LYS A 2 -15.56 9.89 -8.76
CA LYS A 2 -14.22 10.33 -9.17
C LYS A 2 -13.20 10.05 -8.07
N ILE A 3 -12.07 9.43 -8.43
CA ILE A 3 -11.02 9.00 -7.50
C ILE A 3 -9.68 9.58 -7.93
N LEU A 4 -8.94 10.18 -7.00
CA LEU A 4 -7.54 10.52 -7.19
C LEU A 4 -6.67 9.41 -6.64
N LEU A 5 -5.99 8.65 -7.51
CA LEU A 5 -4.86 7.82 -7.11
C LEU A 5 -3.64 8.71 -7.00
N PHE A 6 -3.08 8.79 -5.81
CA PHE A 6 -1.93 9.62 -5.49
C PHE A 6 -0.74 8.77 -5.07
N CYS A 7 0.37 8.89 -5.82
CA CYS A 7 1.61 8.19 -5.51
C CYS A 7 2.69 9.22 -5.17
N PRO A 8 3.00 9.43 -3.87
CA PRO A 8 4.08 10.32 -3.46
C PRO A 8 5.44 9.69 -3.81
N THR A 9 6.32 10.47 -4.45
CA THR A 9 7.67 10.05 -4.78
C THR A 9 8.63 11.24 -4.78
N TYR A 10 9.88 11.02 -5.18
CA TYR A 10 10.88 12.06 -5.27
C TYR A 10 11.80 11.81 -6.49
N LYS A 11 12.59 12.82 -6.86
CA LYS A 11 13.61 12.68 -7.88
C LYS A 11 14.94 12.27 -7.26
N LEU A 12 15.57 11.26 -7.85
CA LEU A 12 16.94 10.86 -7.58
C LEU A 12 17.93 11.92 -8.11
N ALA A 13 19.20 11.83 -7.71
CA ALA A 13 20.24 12.75 -8.17
C ALA A 13 20.44 12.75 -9.70
N ASN A 14 20.16 11.63 -10.37
CA ASN A 14 20.19 11.49 -11.83
C ASN A 14 18.91 12.04 -12.53
N GLY A 15 17.96 12.61 -11.78
CA GLY A 15 16.69 13.16 -12.29
C GLY A 15 15.57 12.15 -12.51
N GLU A 16 15.83 10.85 -12.34
CA GLU A 16 14.81 9.81 -12.41
C GLU A 16 13.89 9.83 -11.18
N LEU A 17 12.70 9.27 -11.33
CA LEU A 17 11.77 9.09 -10.21
C LEU A 17 12.20 7.92 -9.33
N ALA A 18 12.11 8.09 -8.01
CA ALA A 18 12.41 7.04 -7.04
C ALA A 18 11.32 5.96 -6.94
N ILE A 19 10.26 6.07 -7.75
CA ILE A 19 9.21 5.06 -7.81
C ILE A 19 9.75 3.74 -8.37
N ARG A 20 9.37 2.63 -7.76
CA ARG A 20 9.76 1.30 -8.23
C ARG A 20 9.01 0.93 -9.52
N ASN A 21 9.71 0.25 -10.43
CA ASN A 21 9.09 -0.23 -11.67
C ASN A 21 7.92 -1.17 -11.40
N GLU A 22 8.03 -2.01 -10.39
CA GLU A 22 6.98 -2.92 -9.93
C GLU A 22 5.73 -2.17 -9.44
N THR A 23 5.93 -1.03 -8.78
CA THR A 23 4.84 -0.14 -8.35
C THR A 23 4.13 0.46 -9.56
N LEU A 24 4.89 1.02 -10.51
CA LEU A 24 4.33 1.57 -11.77
C LEU A 24 3.57 0.51 -12.55
N GLU A 25 4.13 -0.68 -12.68
CA GLU A 25 3.50 -1.81 -13.36
C GLU A 25 2.21 -2.23 -12.65
N SER A 26 2.19 -2.31 -11.32
CA SER A 26 1.00 -2.67 -10.56
C SER A 26 -0.10 -1.61 -10.68
N ILE A 27 0.26 -0.30 -10.62
CA ILE A 27 -0.69 0.80 -10.86
C ILE A 27 -1.29 0.70 -12.27
N SER A 28 -0.48 0.39 -13.29
CA SER A 28 -0.95 0.29 -14.68
C SER A 28 -1.93 -0.85 -14.94
N LYS A 29 -1.99 -1.84 -14.04
CA LYS A 29 -2.86 -3.02 -14.12
C LYS A 29 -4.12 -2.93 -13.26
N ILE A 30 -4.32 -1.81 -12.54
CA ILE A 30 -5.49 -1.64 -11.67
C ILE A 30 -6.78 -1.80 -12.49
N LYS A 31 -7.66 -2.66 -12.03
CA LYS A 31 -9.01 -2.79 -12.55
C LYS A 31 -9.88 -1.66 -11.98
N VAL A 32 -10.37 -0.82 -12.88
CA VAL A 32 -11.25 0.30 -12.54
C VAL A 32 -12.70 -0.15 -12.72
N PRO A 33 -13.54 -0.09 -11.67
CA PRO A 33 -14.96 -0.45 -11.81
C PRO A 33 -15.69 0.47 -12.80
N GLU A 34 -16.76 -0.04 -13.39
CA GLU A 34 -17.63 0.75 -14.26
C GLU A 34 -18.19 1.97 -13.50
N GLY A 35 -18.25 3.13 -14.17
CA GLY A 35 -18.72 4.38 -13.59
C GLY A 35 -17.73 5.06 -12.64
N VAL A 36 -16.50 4.56 -12.54
CA VAL A 36 -15.39 5.19 -11.80
C VAL A 36 -14.46 5.91 -12.77
N ASP A 37 -14.23 7.20 -12.50
CA ASP A 37 -13.21 8.03 -13.16
C ASP A 37 -11.97 8.06 -12.25
N LEU A 38 -10.89 7.37 -12.67
CA LEU A 38 -9.64 7.25 -11.93
C LEU A 38 -8.59 8.19 -12.52
N GLU A 39 -8.28 9.27 -11.81
CA GLU A 39 -7.15 10.14 -12.13
C GLU A 39 -5.90 9.65 -11.37
N VAL A 40 -4.77 9.50 -12.06
CA VAL A 40 -3.50 9.05 -11.47
C VAL A 40 -2.51 10.20 -11.43
N GLU A 41 -2.04 10.55 -10.23
CA GLU A 41 -1.01 11.55 -10.00
C GLU A 41 0.21 10.94 -9.31
N ILE A 42 1.35 10.89 -10.01
CA ILE A 42 2.65 10.55 -9.44
C ILE A 42 3.33 11.87 -9.06
N SER A 43 3.38 12.15 -7.76
CA SER A 43 3.76 13.46 -7.25
C SER A 43 5.21 13.51 -6.81
N THR A 44 5.92 14.52 -7.30
CA THR A 44 7.25 14.93 -6.80
C THR A 44 7.19 16.30 -6.11
N ASN A 45 6.03 16.67 -5.59
CA ASN A 45 5.83 17.96 -4.91
C ASN A 45 6.46 17.94 -3.52
N ASN A 46 7.79 17.92 -3.47
CA ASN A 46 8.56 17.93 -2.24
C ASN A 46 8.88 19.36 -1.80
N LEU A 47 8.77 19.61 -0.50
CA LEU A 47 9.08 20.90 0.12
C LEU A 47 10.58 21.20 0.05
N LYS A 48 11.42 20.18 0.18
CA LYS A 48 12.88 20.25 0.24
C LYS A 48 13.51 19.15 -0.62
N ALA A 49 14.78 19.34 -0.99
CA ALA A 49 15.56 18.27 -1.59
C ALA A 49 15.64 17.04 -0.66
N ILE A 50 15.67 15.86 -1.24
CA ILE A 50 15.85 14.62 -0.48
C ILE A 50 17.29 14.56 0.03
N THR A 51 17.44 14.27 1.30
CA THR A 51 18.72 14.31 2.02
C THR A 51 19.21 12.92 2.45
N GLY A 52 18.34 11.91 2.43
CA GLY A 52 18.57 10.62 3.08
C GLY A 52 18.44 10.67 4.60
N ILE A 53 18.16 11.84 5.18
CA ILE A 53 17.94 12.01 6.62
C ILE A 53 16.44 11.83 6.89
N ARG A 54 16.09 10.76 7.60
CA ARG A 54 14.70 10.31 7.80
C ARG A 54 13.75 11.43 8.20
N ASN A 55 14.09 12.25 9.18
CA ASN A 55 13.18 13.30 9.67
C ASN A 55 12.97 14.41 8.62
N VAL A 56 14.00 14.75 7.83
CA VAL A 56 13.89 15.76 6.76
C VAL A 56 13.04 15.22 5.61
N ASP A 57 13.23 13.97 5.27
CA ASP A 57 12.50 13.34 4.16
C ASP A 57 11.03 13.08 4.54
N HIS A 58 10.74 12.79 5.82
CA HIS A 58 9.36 12.72 6.33
C HIS A 58 8.61 14.07 6.29
N GLU A 59 9.31 15.22 6.34
CA GLU A 59 8.68 16.53 6.10
C GLU A 59 8.11 16.60 4.66
N ASN A 60 8.85 16.09 3.70
CA ASN A 60 8.38 16.00 2.33
C ASN A 60 7.15 15.09 2.23
N THR A 61 7.15 13.97 2.94
CA THR A 61 6.01 13.04 2.99
C THR A 61 4.77 13.73 3.54
N LEU A 62 4.88 14.43 4.68
CA LEU A 62 3.76 15.19 5.25
C LEU A 62 3.26 16.27 4.29
N HIS A 63 4.17 17.01 3.65
CA HIS A 63 3.83 18.03 2.66
C HIS A 63 3.05 17.43 1.48
N GLN A 64 3.50 16.30 0.94
CA GLN A 64 2.83 15.63 -0.17
C GLN A 64 1.43 15.16 0.20
N TYR A 65 1.23 14.61 1.41
CA TYR A 65 -0.11 14.18 1.84
C TYR A 65 -1.05 15.38 2.10
N ARG A 66 -0.54 16.50 2.62
CA ARG A 66 -1.32 17.74 2.70
C ARG A 66 -1.70 18.27 1.32
N TYR A 67 -0.77 18.20 0.38
CA TYR A 67 -1.05 18.54 -1.02
C TYR A 67 -2.11 17.62 -1.61
N ALA A 68 -2.01 16.30 -1.42
CA ALA A 68 -3.04 15.36 -1.89
C ALA A 68 -4.41 15.65 -1.28
N ARG A 69 -4.46 15.93 0.03
CA ARG A 69 -5.68 16.36 0.71
C ARG A 69 -6.26 17.62 0.06
N GLN A 70 -5.44 18.66 -0.18
CA GLN A 70 -5.90 19.90 -0.82
C GLN A 70 -6.45 19.64 -2.22
N ARG A 71 -5.81 18.75 -3.00
CA ARG A 71 -6.32 18.32 -4.31
C ARG A 71 -7.74 17.72 -4.23
N ILE A 72 -7.99 16.93 -3.19
CA ILE A 72 -9.35 16.38 -2.95
C ILE A 72 -10.35 17.47 -2.60
N LEU A 73 -9.96 18.43 -1.74
CA LEU A 73 -10.85 19.50 -1.29
C LEU A 73 -11.19 20.48 -2.41
N ASP A 74 -10.21 20.86 -3.23
CA ASP A 74 -10.38 21.80 -4.34
C ASP A 74 -11.05 21.18 -5.58
N GLY A 75 -10.98 19.83 -5.71
CA GLY A 75 -11.54 19.08 -6.82
C GLY A 75 -12.84 18.38 -6.45
N ASN A 76 -13.48 17.78 -7.47
CA ASN A 76 -14.70 16.99 -7.31
C ASN A 76 -14.39 15.50 -7.16
N TYR A 77 -13.46 15.15 -6.26
CA TYR A 77 -13.13 13.76 -5.98
C TYR A 77 -13.96 13.24 -4.82
N ASP A 78 -14.40 11.99 -4.93
CA ASP A 78 -15.11 11.27 -3.87
C ASP A 78 -14.15 10.55 -2.93
N TYR A 79 -12.97 10.15 -3.45
CA TYR A 79 -11.96 9.40 -2.71
C TYR A 79 -10.54 9.84 -3.06
N LEU A 80 -9.64 9.71 -2.08
CA LEU A 80 -8.19 9.67 -2.24
C LEU A 80 -7.73 8.22 -2.12
N PHE A 81 -7.04 7.71 -3.15
CA PHE A 81 -6.41 6.41 -3.15
C PHE A 81 -4.90 6.58 -3.12
N ILE A 82 -4.27 6.35 -1.97
CA ILE A 82 -2.82 6.48 -1.78
C ILE A 82 -2.15 5.16 -2.10
N ILE A 83 -1.12 5.20 -2.93
CA ILE A 83 -0.19 4.09 -3.18
C ILE A 83 1.22 4.65 -3.04
N GLU A 84 1.99 4.21 -2.03
CA GLU A 84 3.37 4.65 -1.86
C GLU A 84 4.28 4.09 -2.97
N HIS A 85 5.36 4.80 -3.25
CA HIS A 85 6.24 4.58 -4.41
C HIS A 85 6.99 3.24 -4.43
N ASP A 86 6.88 2.46 -3.39
CA ASP A 86 7.51 1.14 -3.20
C ASP A 86 6.50 0.03 -2.86
N MET A 87 5.22 0.26 -3.18
CA MET A 87 4.15 -0.71 -2.98
C MET A 87 3.75 -1.40 -4.28
N ILE A 88 3.51 -2.69 -4.22
CA ILE A 88 2.94 -3.50 -5.30
C ILE A 88 1.53 -3.89 -4.87
N ILE A 89 0.54 -3.51 -5.66
CA ILE A 89 -0.87 -3.75 -5.35
C ILE A 89 -1.49 -4.78 -6.30
N PRO A 90 -2.43 -5.62 -5.82
CA PRO A 90 -3.16 -6.52 -6.69
C PRO A 90 -4.08 -5.75 -7.66
N GLU A 91 -4.29 -6.29 -8.85
CA GLU A 91 -5.09 -5.65 -9.91
C GLU A 91 -6.51 -5.31 -9.46
N ASP A 92 -7.10 -6.12 -8.60
CA ASP A 92 -8.47 -5.97 -8.09
C ASP A 92 -8.56 -5.16 -6.77
N ALA A 93 -7.45 -4.55 -6.34
CA ALA A 93 -7.38 -3.80 -5.09
C ALA A 93 -8.47 -2.73 -5.00
N LEU A 94 -8.57 -1.85 -6.01
CA LEU A 94 -9.54 -0.76 -6.02
C LEU A 94 -10.99 -1.28 -5.98
N VAL A 95 -11.29 -2.34 -6.74
CA VAL A 95 -12.61 -2.99 -6.77
C VAL A 95 -13.00 -3.47 -5.37
N LYS A 96 -12.13 -4.20 -4.71
CA LYS A 96 -12.36 -4.75 -3.36
C LYS A 96 -12.48 -3.66 -2.30
N MET A 97 -11.62 -2.65 -2.38
CA MET A 97 -11.63 -1.55 -1.41
C MET A 97 -12.90 -0.70 -1.54
N LEU A 98 -13.36 -0.40 -2.74
CA LEU A 98 -14.62 0.33 -2.99
C LEU A 98 -15.86 -0.46 -2.58
N ALA A 99 -15.85 -1.79 -2.70
CA ALA A 99 -16.93 -2.65 -2.24
C ALA A 99 -17.05 -2.71 -0.70
N THR A 100 -16.08 -2.11 0.02
CA THR A 100 -16.06 -2.11 1.48
C THR A 100 -16.78 -0.88 2.02
N ASP A 101 -17.84 -1.09 2.80
CA ASP A 101 -18.54 0.02 3.46
C ASP A 101 -17.77 0.52 4.68
N SER A 102 -16.82 1.44 4.40
CA SER A 102 -15.94 2.04 5.40
C SER A 102 -15.50 3.44 4.96
N ASP A 103 -15.05 4.24 5.92
CA ASP A 103 -14.54 5.60 5.68
C ASP A 103 -13.09 5.59 5.24
N VAL A 104 -12.32 4.63 5.77
CA VAL A 104 -10.94 4.37 5.39
C VAL A 104 -10.75 2.88 5.19
N VAL A 105 -10.14 2.49 4.07
CA VAL A 105 -9.84 1.09 3.75
C VAL A 105 -8.35 0.95 3.48
N TYR A 106 -7.72 0.00 4.16
CA TYR A 106 -6.30 -0.32 4.01
C TYR A 106 -6.13 -1.64 3.27
N GLY A 107 -5.18 -1.71 2.34
CA GLY A 107 -4.61 -2.96 1.86
C GLY A 107 -3.62 -3.51 2.89
N LEU A 108 -3.45 -4.82 2.95
CA LEU A 108 -2.57 -5.49 3.89
C LEU A 108 -1.14 -5.55 3.32
N TYR A 109 -0.16 -5.08 4.09
CA TYR A 109 1.26 -5.20 3.78
C TYR A 109 2.10 -5.31 5.06
N MET A 110 3.41 -5.52 4.91
CA MET A 110 4.35 -5.56 6.04
C MET A 110 5.22 -4.31 6.08
N PHE A 111 5.46 -3.76 7.27
CA PHE A 111 6.45 -2.71 7.44
C PHE A 111 7.88 -3.22 7.25
N ARG A 112 8.77 -2.38 6.71
CA ARG A 112 10.20 -2.64 6.52
C ARG A 112 11.00 -2.40 7.81
N CYS A 113 10.60 -3.00 8.91
CA CYS A 113 11.34 -2.94 10.17
C CYS A 113 12.18 -4.21 10.39
N PHE A 114 13.03 -4.22 11.43
CA PHE A 114 13.91 -5.34 11.74
C PHE A 114 13.14 -6.66 11.91
N LYS A 115 11.96 -6.61 12.57
CA LYS A 115 10.98 -7.69 12.56
C LYS A 115 9.77 -7.20 11.76
N PRO A 116 9.58 -7.68 10.51
CA PRO A 116 8.44 -7.26 9.71
C PRO A 116 7.13 -7.55 10.44
N ILE A 117 6.30 -6.52 10.60
CA ILE A 117 4.99 -6.59 11.22
C ILE A 117 3.92 -6.08 10.26
N LEU A 118 2.69 -6.56 10.43
CA LEU A 118 1.56 -6.11 9.63
C LEU A 118 1.26 -4.62 9.85
N ASN A 119 0.86 -3.94 8.77
CA ASN A 119 0.42 -2.54 8.81
C ASN A 119 -0.95 -2.33 9.47
N ALA A 120 -1.66 -3.39 9.80
CA ALA A 120 -2.94 -3.33 10.50
C ALA A 120 -2.73 -3.30 12.02
N ALA A 121 -3.35 -2.35 12.71
CA ALA A 121 -3.17 -2.12 14.14
C ALA A 121 -4.49 -1.95 14.88
N ARG A 122 -4.45 -2.17 16.20
CA ARG A 122 -5.54 -1.87 17.14
C ARG A 122 -5.08 -0.89 18.21
N ALA A 123 -6.01 -0.04 18.64
CA ALA A 123 -5.85 0.76 19.84
C ALA A 123 -6.22 -0.10 21.05
N VAL A 124 -5.28 -0.32 21.97
CA VAL A 124 -5.51 -1.19 23.15
C VAL A 124 -5.87 -0.36 24.39
N LYS A 125 -5.22 0.76 24.64
CA LYS A 125 -5.42 1.53 25.87
C LYS A 125 -5.59 3.04 25.71
N SER A 126 -5.04 3.61 24.66
CA SER A 126 -4.85 5.06 24.56
C SER A 126 -5.70 5.76 23.49
N GLY A 127 -6.56 5.03 22.77
CA GLY A 127 -7.19 5.55 21.54
C GLY A 127 -6.17 5.80 20.41
N TRP A 128 -4.96 5.25 20.54
CA TRP A 128 -3.87 5.33 19.59
C TRP A 128 -3.61 3.95 18.97
N PRO A 129 -3.36 3.84 17.65
CA PRO A 129 -3.10 2.56 16.99
C PRO A 129 -1.69 2.05 17.31
N ASP A 130 -1.51 1.48 18.49
CA ASP A 130 -0.21 1.13 19.08
C ASP A 130 0.19 -0.35 18.98
N MET A 131 -0.76 -1.23 18.67
CA MET A 131 -0.51 -2.67 18.64
C MET A 131 -0.82 -3.29 17.28
N SER A 132 0.21 -3.78 16.57
CA SER A 132 0.03 -4.54 15.33
C SER A 132 -0.82 -5.80 15.57
N LEU A 133 -1.69 -6.11 14.61
CA LEU A 133 -2.49 -7.35 14.61
C LEU A 133 -1.62 -8.62 14.63
N SER A 134 -0.34 -8.53 14.25
CA SER A 134 0.62 -9.65 14.37
C SER A 134 0.71 -10.23 15.78
N ASN A 135 0.33 -9.45 16.80
CA ASN A 135 0.33 -9.88 18.20
C ASN A 135 -0.97 -10.58 18.64
N PHE A 136 -1.95 -10.76 17.74
CA PHE A 136 -3.27 -11.29 18.04
C PHE A 136 -3.64 -12.46 17.10
N PRO A 137 -3.12 -13.68 17.31
CA PRO A 137 -3.29 -14.81 16.37
C PRO A 137 -4.76 -15.15 16.07
N ASP A 138 -5.63 -15.16 17.08
CA ASP A 138 -7.06 -15.47 16.90
C ASP A 138 -7.77 -14.42 16.05
N ILE A 139 -7.41 -13.14 16.22
CA ILE A 139 -7.94 -12.05 15.43
C ILE A 139 -7.44 -12.16 13.98
N LEU A 140 -6.18 -12.51 13.80
CA LEU A 140 -5.61 -12.75 12.47
C LEU A 140 -6.30 -13.90 11.75
N LYS A 141 -6.55 -15.01 12.46
CA LYS A 141 -7.28 -16.15 11.90
C LYS A 141 -8.65 -15.71 11.39
N LYS A 142 -9.44 -15.05 12.23
CA LYS A 142 -10.76 -14.52 11.87
C LYS A 142 -10.68 -13.53 10.68
N ALA A 143 -9.70 -12.62 10.67
CA ALA A 143 -9.52 -11.65 9.60
C ALA A 143 -9.22 -12.32 8.25
N ARG A 144 -8.43 -13.40 8.25
CA ARG A 144 -8.13 -14.20 7.05
C ARG A 144 -9.35 -14.95 6.53
N GLU A 145 -10.12 -15.57 7.41
CA GLU A 145 -11.32 -16.31 7.05
C GLU A 145 -12.38 -15.42 6.40
N GLN A 146 -12.60 -14.22 6.93
CA GLN A 146 -13.60 -13.28 6.41
C GLN A 146 -13.06 -12.31 5.33
N GLY A 147 -11.75 -12.27 5.10
CA GLY A 147 -11.09 -11.42 4.12
C GLY A 147 -10.95 -9.94 4.51
N TRP A 148 -11.39 -9.54 5.69
CA TRP A 148 -11.28 -8.17 6.21
C TRP A 148 -11.42 -8.13 7.73
N ILE A 149 -11.00 -7.02 8.34
CA ILE A 149 -11.23 -6.73 9.77
C ILE A 149 -11.26 -5.23 10.03
N GLU A 150 -12.05 -4.82 11.02
CA GLU A 150 -12.00 -3.47 11.55
C GLU A 150 -10.70 -3.25 12.33
N VAL A 151 -10.05 -2.12 12.08
CA VAL A 151 -8.76 -1.75 12.63
C VAL A 151 -8.80 -0.34 13.20
N SER A 152 -7.81 0.01 14.01
CA SER A 152 -7.59 1.38 14.45
C SER A 152 -6.73 2.18 13.45
N GLY A 153 -6.44 1.58 12.32
CA GLY A 153 -5.65 2.15 11.24
C GLY A 153 -4.17 1.82 11.36
N TYR A 154 -3.40 2.16 10.37
CA TYR A 154 -1.94 2.27 10.36
C TYR A 154 -1.36 2.15 8.94
N GLY A 155 -0.49 3.13 8.58
CA GLY A 155 0.29 3.13 7.35
C GLY A 155 -0.48 3.45 6.07
N PHE A 156 0.09 4.29 5.23
CA PHE A 156 -0.54 4.78 3.99
C PHE A 156 -0.11 4.03 2.73
N GLY A 157 0.69 2.96 2.84
CA GLY A 157 1.24 2.24 1.69
C GLY A 157 0.22 1.87 0.61
N CYS A 158 -0.98 1.44 1.01
CA CYS A 158 -2.13 1.22 0.13
C CYS A 158 -3.41 1.58 0.89
N THR A 159 -3.99 2.76 0.65
CA THR A 159 -5.07 3.28 1.47
C THR A 159 -6.09 4.06 0.65
N LEU A 160 -7.36 3.70 0.76
CA LEU A 160 -8.49 4.41 0.16
C LEU A 160 -9.23 5.20 1.25
N ILE A 161 -9.40 6.52 1.06
CA ILE A 161 -9.95 7.45 2.04
C ILE A 161 -11.12 8.19 1.41
N ARG A 162 -12.30 8.16 2.05
CA ARG A 162 -13.45 8.95 1.63
C ARG A 162 -13.20 10.44 1.84
N ARG A 163 -13.67 11.28 0.92
CA ARG A 163 -13.58 12.74 0.98
C ARG A 163 -13.98 13.32 2.35
N LYS A 164 -15.10 12.88 2.92
CA LYS A 164 -15.60 13.40 4.20
C LYS A 164 -14.58 13.30 5.35
N VAL A 165 -13.69 12.30 5.33
CA VAL A 165 -12.62 12.15 6.34
C VAL A 165 -11.62 13.29 6.18
N LEU A 166 -11.21 13.58 4.95
CA LEU A 166 -10.25 14.64 4.62
C LEU A 166 -10.83 16.04 4.82
N GLU A 167 -12.14 16.21 4.75
CA GLU A 167 -12.83 17.45 5.09
C GLU A 167 -12.81 17.74 6.59
N THR A 168 -12.80 16.68 7.43
CA THR A 168 -12.97 16.79 8.87
C THR A 168 -11.70 17.25 9.58
N PHE A 169 -10.51 16.77 9.16
CA PHE A 169 -9.23 17.14 9.79
C PHE A 169 -8.07 17.12 8.79
N ASP A 170 -6.97 17.76 9.16
CA ASP A 170 -5.75 17.86 8.33
C ASP A 170 -4.77 16.71 8.60
N MET A 171 -3.86 16.47 7.66
CA MET A 171 -2.68 15.67 7.87
C MET A 171 -1.72 16.41 8.80
N ARG A 172 -1.36 15.82 9.94
CA ARG A 172 -0.55 16.49 10.96
C ARG A 172 0.62 15.64 11.43
N ARG A 173 1.55 16.29 12.08
CA ARG A 173 2.66 15.62 12.77
C ARG A 173 2.15 14.81 13.97
N ASN A 174 2.94 13.84 14.36
CA ASN A 174 2.79 13.23 15.68
C ASN A 174 3.25 14.21 16.75
N GLU A 175 2.32 14.75 17.53
CA GLU A 175 2.59 15.76 18.56
C GLU A 175 3.47 15.21 19.69
N THR A 176 3.33 13.93 20.02
CA THR A 176 4.09 13.30 21.12
C THR A 176 5.56 13.06 20.76
N SER A 177 5.82 12.56 19.56
CA SER A 177 7.18 12.23 19.10
C SER A 177 7.81 13.32 18.24
N GLY A 178 7.04 14.32 17.81
CA GLY A 178 7.45 15.33 16.83
C GLY A 178 7.68 14.76 15.43
N SER A 179 7.42 13.46 15.19
CA SER A 179 7.60 12.83 13.90
C SER A 179 6.68 13.44 12.85
N PRO A 180 7.18 13.83 11.68
CA PRO A 180 6.37 14.35 10.60
C PRO A 180 5.62 13.26 9.80
N CYS A 181 5.73 11.98 10.18
CA CYS A 181 4.99 10.89 9.57
C CYS A 181 3.52 10.96 9.97
N PRO A 182 2.57 11.20 9.04
CA PRO A 182 1.19 11.54 9.40
C PRO A 182 0.26 10.33 9.54
N ASP A 183 0.69 9.11 9.22
CA ASP A 183 -0.15 7.92 9.18
C ASP A 183 -0.76 7.56 10.54
N MET A 184 0.05 7.51 11.59
CA MET A 184 -0.46 7.26 12.95
C MET A 184 -1.36 8.37 13.49
N PRO A 185 -0.98 9.67 13.39
CA PRO A 185 -1.87 10.77 13.76
C PRO A 185 -3.20 10.74 13.01
N PHE A 186 -3.18 10.47 11.70
CA PHE A 186 -4.38 10.34 10.89
C PHE A 186 -5.29 9.22 11.40
N ALA A 187 -4.72 8.04 11.65
CA ALA A 187 -5.47 6.90 12.17
C ALA A 187 -6.10 7.19 13.54
N ALA A 188 -5.36 7.86 14.43
CA ALA A 188 -5.86 8.28 15.74
C ALA A 188 -6.97 9.36 15.62
N ASP A 189 -6.87 10.26 14.65
CA ASP A 189 -7.91 11.25 14.36
C ASP A 189 -9.17 10.58 13.82
N CYS A 190 -9.04 9.58 12.93
CA CYS A 190 -10.16 8.75 12.49
C CYS A 190 -10.89 8.11 13.68
N LEU A 191 -10.16 7.51 14.63
CA LEU A 191 -10.74 6.92 15.83
C LEU A 191 -11.49 7.96 16.68
N ARG A 192 -10.88 9.12 16.93
CA ARG A 192 -11.49 10.19 17.72
C ARG A 192 -12.77 10.74 17.12
N HIS A 193 -12.86 10.78 15.80
CA HIS A 193 -14.04 11.25 15.06
C HIS A 193 -15.03 10.14 14.73
N GLY A 194 -14.80 8.89 15.17
CA GLY A 194 -15.69 7.77 14.95
C GLY A 194 -15.76 7.29 13.50
N PHE A 195 -14.73 7.57 12.68
CA PHE A 195 -14.63 7.03 11.33
C PHE A 195 -14.27 5.56 11.35
N LYS A 196 -15.03 4.79 10.56
CA LYS A 196 -14.80 3.36 10.42
C LYS A 196 -13.56 3.10 9.57
N GLN A 197 -12.67 2.25 10.08
CA GLN A 197 -11.42 1.88 9.42
C GLN A 197 -11.36 0.36 9.25
N ILE A 198 -11.14 -0.11 8.02
CA ILE A 198 -11.10 -1.54 7.70
C ILE A 198 -9.78 -1.87 6.99
N CYS A 199 -9.14 -2.96 7.39
CA CYS A 199 -8.05 -3.58 6.64
C CYS A 199 -8.60 -4.79 5.85
N ARG A 200 -8.35 -4.80 4.53
CA ARG A 200 -8.69 -5.90 3.62
C ARG A 200 -7.56 -6.92 3.60
N PHE A 201 -7.82 -8.11 4.11
CA PHE A 201 -6.88 -9.22 4.14
C PHE A 201 -6.80 -9.98 2.82
N ASP A 202 -7.71 -9.69 1.90
CA ASP A 202 -7.70 -10.17 0.51
C ASP A 202 -7.19 -9.13 -0.50
N VAL A 203 -6.72 -7.95 -0.01
CA VAL A 203 -5.94 -6.97 -0.77
C VAL A 203 -4.52 -6.99 -0.23
N ILE A 204 -3.75 -7.99 -0.68
CA ILE A 204 -2.41 -8.26 -0.19
C ILE A 204 -1.41 -7.51 -1.06
N CYS A 205 -0.64 -6.61 -0.46
CA CYS A 205 0.32 -5.77 -1.14
C CYS A 205 1.75 -6.21 -0.84
N GLY A 206 2.62 -6.16 -1.84
CA GLY A 206 4.06 -6.29 -1.68
C GLY A 206 4.69 -4.96 -1.28
N HIS A 207 5.68 -4.98 -0.38
CA HIS A 207 6.45 -3.80 0.02
C HIS A 207 7.92 -3.97 -0.40
N VAL A 208 8.37 -3.20 -1.37
CA VAL A 208 9.70 -3.32 -1.96
C VAL A 208 10.75 -2.72 -1.03
N LYS A 209 11.76 -3.50 -0.65
CA LYS A 209 12.91 -3.03 0.13
C LYS A 209 13.88 -2.23 -0.75
N PRO A 210 14.79 -1.45 -0.15
CA PRO A 210 15.86 -0.75 -0.89
C PRO A 210 16.72 -1.66 -1.76
N ASN A 211 16.98 -2.89 -1.31
CA ASN A 211 17.76 -3.91 -2.03
C ASN A 211 16.98 -4.65 -3.13
N GLY A 212 15.71 -4.30 -3.34
CA GLY A 212 14.83 -4.93 -4.33
C GLY A 212 14.02 -6.12 -3.82
N ASP A 213 14.30 -6.64 -2.63
CA ASP A 213 13.47 -7.69 -2.04
C ASP A 213 12.05 -7.18 -1.78
N ILE A 214 11.07 -8.08 -1.86
CA ILE A 214 9.67 -7.74 -1.64
C ILE A 214 9.17 -8.47 -0.40
N LEU A 215 8.64 -7.71 0.55
CA LEU A 215 7.97 -8.24 1.74
C LEU A 215 6.49 -8.42 1.46
N ILE A 216 5.97 -9.59 1.75
CA ILE A 216 4.55 -9.92 1.61
C ILE A 216 4.03 -10.52 2.92
N PRO A 217 2.83 -10.10 3.40
CA PRO A 217 2.29 -10.54 4.68
C PRO A 217 1.60 -11.89 4.58
N PHE A 218 2.19 -12.96 5.15
CA PHE A 218 1.49 -14.25 5.32
C PHE A 218 1.79 -14.92 6.64
N LYS A 219 0.78 -15.61 7.16
CA LYS A 219 0.88 -16.69 8.15
C LYS A 219 0.15 -17.92 7.61
N ARG A 220 0.73 -19.07 7.85
CA ARG A 220 0.19 -20.39 7.53
C ARG A 220 -1.23 -20.56 8.07
N GLY A 221 -2.16 -21.00 7.22
CA GLY A 221 -3.44 -21.57 7.64
C GLY A 221 -3.19 -22.96 8.21
N GLU A 222 -3.80 -23.32 9.32
CA GLU A 222 -3.56 -24.55 10.07
C GLU A 222 -3.94 -25.86 9.34
N ASN A 223 -4.41 -25.84 8.07
CA ASN A 223 -5.01 -27.04 7.44
C ASN A 223 -4.77 -27.23 5.94
N MET A 224 -3.62 -26.87 5.39
CA MET A 224 -3.29 -27.32 4.02
C MET A 224 -1.96 -28.09 4.01
N ASN A 225 -2.05 -29.40 4.22
CA ASN A 225 -0.93 -30.35 4.09
C ASN A 225 -0.60 -30.53 2.60
N GLY A 226 0.25 -29.70 2.04
CA GLY A 226 0.76 -29.89 0.69
C GLY A 226 1.62 -28.70 0.22
N SER A 227 2.70 -28.99 -0.46
CA SER A 227 3.46 -28.03 -1.24
C SER A 227 3.12 -28.17 -2.71
N ILE A 228 3.27 -27.08 -3.44
CA ILE A 228 3.12 -27.04 -4.89
C ILE A 228 4.40 -26.52 -5.51
N LYS A 229 4.77 -27.08 -6.64
CA LYS A 229 5.91 -26.60 -7.41
C LYS A 229 5.55 -25.31 -8.14
N ILE A 230 6.31 -24.26 -7.87
CA ILE A 230 6.12 -22.92 -8.41
C ILE A 230 7.31 -22.51 -9.28
N TYR A 231 7.08 -21.63 -10.24
CA TYR A 231 8.12 -20.89 -10.94
C TYR A 231 8.13 -19.44 -10.43
N VAL A 232 9.28 -18.97 -9.99
CA VAL A 232 9.46 -17.65 -9.39
C VAL A 232 9.67 -16.60 -10.48
N MET A 233 8.72 -15.70 -10.63
CA MET A 233 8.71 -14.65 -11.65
C MET A 233 9.50 -13.40 -11.25
N ARG A 234 9.76 -13.20 -9.95
CA ARG A 234 10.49 -12.07 -9.39
C ARG A 234 11.13 -12.47 -8.07
N ASN A 235 12.25 -11.82 -7.70
CA ASN A 235 12.85 -12.00 -6.37
C ASN A 235 11.88 -11.51 -5.28
N PHE A 236 11.67 -12.32 -4.26
CA PHE A 236 10.89 -11.91 -3.08
C PHE A 236 11.29 -12.71 -1.83
N VAL A 237 10.89 -12.21 -0.68
CA VAL A 237 11.04 -12.94 0.59
C VAL A 237 9.65 -13.20 1.14
N ALA A 238 9.28 -14.47 1.26
CA ALA A 238 8.07 -14.89 1.92
C ALA A 238 8.28 -14.99 3.43
N ASN A 239 7.27 -14.61 4.21
CA ASN A 239 7.22 -14.99 5.62
C ASN A 239 6.34 -16.24 5.73
N ILE A 240 6.98 -17.39 5.86
CA ILE A 240 6.31 -18.69 5.99
C ILE A 240 6.50 -19.13 7.45
N ASP A 241 5.42 -19.26 8.18
CA ASP A 241 5.41 -19.68 9.60
C ASP A 241 6.28 -18.80 10.54
N GLY A 242 6.46 -17.53 10.19
CA GLY A 242 7.32 -16.62 10.95
C GLY A 242 8.78 -16.63 10.50
N GLU A 243 9.15 -17.50 9.57
CA GLU A 243 10.47 -17.55 8.96
C GLU A 243 10.52 -16.78 7.64
N SER A 244 11.59 -16.05 7.41
CA SER A 244 11.84 -15.33 6.16
C SER A 244 12.48 -16.26 5.14
N VAL A 245 11.70 -16.71 4.16
CA VAL A 245 12.17 -17.62 3.08
C VAL A 245 12.41 -16.82 1.81
N PRO A 246 13.67 -16.72 1.31
CA PRO A 246 13.98 -16.05 0.06
C PRO A 246 13.64 -16.92 -1.15
N TYR A 247 12.98 -16.30 -2.15
CA TYR A 247 12.69 -16.90 -3.46
C TYR A 247 13.38 -16.09 -4.56
N LYS A 248 14.16 -16.79 -5.39
CA LYS A 248 14.97 -16.16 -6.44
C LYS A 248 14.28 -16.25 -7.80
N GLU A 249 14.17 -15.12 -8.49
CA GLU A 249 13.66 -15.03 -9.86
C GLU A 249 14.32 -16.02 -10.81
N GLY A 250 13.52 -16.60 -11.71
CA GLY A 250 13.97 -17.57 -12.69
C GLY A 250 14.20 -18.98 -12.13
N THR A 251 13.91 -19.22 -10.84
CA THR A 251 14.05 -20.54 -10.23
C THR A 251 12.71 -21.25 -10.07
N THR A 252 12.78 -22.58 -9.94
CA THR A 252 11.65 -23.39 -9.51
C THR A 252 11.84 -23.74 -8.04
N ALA A 253 10.79 -23.65 -7.26
CA ALA A 253 10.81 -23.93 -5.82
C ALA A 253 9.53 -24.65 -5.39
N GLU A 254 9.55 -25.20 -4.19
CA GLU A 254 8.37 -25.71 -3.50
C GLU A 254 7.81 -24.63 -2.58
N MET A 255 6.49 -24.47 -2.57
CA MET A 255 5.80 -23.54 -1.69
C MET A 255 4.51 -24.19 -1.19
N PRO A 256 4.14 -24.03 0.11
CA PRO A 256 2.85 -24.49 0.58
C PRO A 256 1.71 -23.89 -0.25
N VAL A 257 0.73 -24.72 -0.64
CA VAL A 257 -0.37 -24.36 -1.57
C VAL A 257 -1.12 -23.09 -1.13
N GLU A 258 -1.29 -22.94 0.16
CA GLU A 258 -1.97 -21.80 0.79
C GLU A 258 -1.29 -20.46 0.51
N TYR A 259 0.05 -20.45 0.42
CA TYR A 259 0.81 -19.26 0.08
C TYR A 259 0.88 -19.07 -1.44
N ALA A 260 1.02 -20.16 -2.19
CA ALA A 260 1.20 -20.11 -3.64
C ALA A 260 0.08 -19.34 -4.35
N ASN A 261 -1.17 -19.54 -3.95
CA ASN A 261 -2.32 -18.84 -4.55
C ASN A 261 -2.20 -17.31 -4.41
N ASP A 262 -1.75 -16.83 -3.28
CA ASP A 262 -1.67 -15.40 -2.98
C ASP A 262 -0.47 -14.76 -3.71
N TYR A 263 0.68 -15.44 -3.72
CA TYR A 263 1.86 -14.99 -4.47
C TYR A 263 1.61 -14.97 -5.99
N ARG A 264 0.81 -15.93 -6.49
CA ARG A 264 0.38 -15.95 -7.89
C ARG A 264 -0.52 -14.75 -8.22
N ARG A 265 -1.50 -14.41 -7.37
CA ARG A 265 -2.36 -13.24 -7.55
C ARG A 265 -1.57 -11.93 -7.59
N CYS A 266 -0.47 -11.85 -6.84
CA CYS A 266 0.43 -10.70 -6.83
C CYS A 266 1.45 -10.71 -7.99
N GLY A 267 1.45 -11.73 -8.85
CA GLY A 267 2.36 -11.83 -10.00
C GLY A 267 3.81 -12.16 -9.65
N PHE A 268 4.06 -12.75 -8.48
CA PHE A 268 5.42 -13.15 -8.06
C PHE A 268 5.79 -14.56 -8.52
N ILE A 269 4.80 -15.40 -8.69
CA ILE A 269 4.97 -16.78 -9.13
C ILE A 269 3.94 -17.16 -10.19
N THR A 270 4.25 -18.24 -10.93
CA THR A 270 3.26 -19.05 -11.66
C THR A 270 3.45 -20.51 -11.25
N TYR A 271 2.46 -21.36 -11.54
CA TYR A 271 2.63 -22.79 -11.32
C TYR A 271 3.56 -23.36 -12.38
N ALA A 272 4.48 -24.24 -11.98
CA ALA A 272 5.50 -24.77 -12.87
C ALA A 272 4.97 -25.60 -14.05
N GLU A 273 3.70 -26.04 -13.98
CA GLU A 273 3.02 -26.85 -15.01
C GLU A 273 2.08 -26.06 -15.91
N GLU A 274 1.91 -24.75 -15.72
CA GLU A 274 1.10 -23.91 -16.61
C GLU A 274 1.93 -23.49 -17.84
N PRO A 275 1.42 -23.68 -19.08
CA PRO A 275 2.08 -23.18 -20.27
C PRO A 275 2.10 -21.64 -20.24
N ALA A 276 3.25 -21.04 -20.59
CA ALA A 276 3.45 -19.60 -20.62
C ALA A 276 2.36 -18.90 -21.46
N VAL A 277 1.47 -18.16 -20.82
CA VAL A 277 0.49 -17.32 -21.50
C VAL A 277 1.23 -16.13 -22.10
N LYS A 278 1.26 -16.03 -23.43
CA LYS A 278 1.77 -14.86 -24.13
C LYS A 278 0.95 -13.63 -23.76
N ILE A 279 1.60 -12.68 -23.10
CA ILE A 279 1.00 -11.38 -22.79
C ILE A 279 0.83 -10.60 -24.10
N ILE A 280 -0.41 -10.44 -24.55
CA ILE A 280 -0.76 -9.60 -25.70
C ILE A 280 -1.34 -8.28 -25.14
N ASN A 281 -0.67 -7.18 -25.53
CA ASN A 281 -1.07 -5.78 -25.46
C ASN A 281 -1.20 -5.07 -24.09
N LYS A 282 -0.23 -4.17 -23.88
CA LYS A 282 -0.23 -3.16 -22.80
C LYS A 282 -1.16 -1.99 -23.18
N PRO A 283 -2.07 -1.54 -22.28
CA PRO A 283 -2.67 -0.22 -22.44
C PRO A 283 -1.62 0.87 -22.19
N GLN A 284 -1.61 1.90 -23.06
CA GLN A 284 -0.73 3.05 -22.88
C GLN A 284 -1.26 3.93 -21.73
N VAL A 285 -0.50 4.01 -20.63
CA VAL A 285 -0.76 4.96 -19.55
C VAL A 285 -0.22 6.33 -19.99
N LYS A 286 -1.08 7.32 -20.17
CA LYS A 286 -0.67 8.72 -20.34
C LYS A 286 -0.24 9.27 -18.99
N VAL A 287 1.07 9.39 -18.79
CA VAL A 287 1.65 10.10 -17.64
C VAL A 287 1.46 11.62 -17.90
N ILE A 288 0.54 12.25 -17.19
CA ILE A 288 0.37 13.71 -17.24
C ILE A 288 1.42 14.32 -16.32
N LYS A 289 2.52 14.80 -16.90
CA LYS A 289 3.54 15.59 -16.18
C LYS A 289 3.01 17.02 -16.01
N THR A 290 2.42 17.33 -14.88
CA THR A 290 2.05 18.71 -14.56
C THR A 290 3.24 19.43 -13.94
N VAL A 291 4.06 20.06 -14.78
CA VAL A 291 5.05 21.04 -14.32
C VAL A 291 4.38 22.40 -14.33
N LYS A 292 3.83 22.87 -13.22
CA LYS A 292 3.46 24.29 -13.06
C LYS A 292 4.71 25.06 -12.65
N LYS A 293 5.20 25.92 -13.56
CA LYS A 293 6.13 26.99 -13.21
C LYS A 293 5.46 27.94 -12.22
N VAL A 294 5.98 28.01 -10.99
CA VAL A 294 5.67 29.09 -10.08
C VAL A 294 6.23 30.36 -10.69
N LYS A 295 5.37 31.32 -11.06
CA LYS A 295 5.80 32.67 -11.40
C LYS A 295 6.23 33.34 -10.08
N GLU A 296 7.51 33.65 -9.97
CA GLU A 296 7.99 34.59 -8.97
C GLU A 296 7.36 35.96 -9.26
N SER A 297 6.51 36.42 -8.35
CA SER A 297 6.07 37.82 -8.33
C SER A 297 7.16 38.65 -7.64
N LYS A 298 7.67 39.61 -8.40
CA LYS A 298 8.55 40.68 -7.90
C LYS A 298 7.80 41.59 -6.91
#